data_8bc3b6f4ef4e8fead2d9cf0e0fc12d77
#
_entry.id   8bc3b6f4ef4e8fead2d9cf0e0fc12d77
#
_cell.length_a   1.000
_cell.length_b   1.000
_cell.length_c   1.000
_cell.angle_alpha   90.00
_cell.angle_beta   90.00
_cell.angle_gamma   90.00
#
_symmetry.space_group_name_H-M   'P 1'
#
loop_
_entity.id
_entity.type
_entity.pdbx_description
1 polymer ?
#
loop_
_entity_poly.entity_id
_entity_poly.type
_entity_poly.pdbx_seq_one_letter_code
_entity_poly.pdbx_strand_id
1 'polypeptide(L)'
;EVHFAVVLKELREKILPAADDAFAQNMGEYADLAALKRDIDARLRGNALDHARHEFADKIIEYAVANATIDLPDVLVDQEVEVMHDEFRSQLARQGIGEEAYLRATNKSEPELHAEFRPRAEHRTKVLLVLSKIADVEGIDIPEAEIEAQVDQARARYQDPKTIKYFESERGRNFIGSTLRRTRVVEVLVDRWLAAHPEHPALPHLEDDAPSAVDAPGAQANAALDA
;
A
#
# COMPACT_ATOMS: atom_id res chain seq x y z
N GLU A 1 -3.23 -46.17 17.34
CA GLU A 1 -4.38 -46.16 16.42
C GLU A 1 -5.54 -45.51 17.13
N VAL A 2 -6.13 -44.47 16.54
CA VAL A 2 -7.25 -43.72 17.15
C VAL A 2 -8.49 -43.97 16.30
N HIS A 3 -9.59 -44.43 16.92
CA HIS A 3 -10.87 -44.68 16.25
C HIS A 3 -11.87 -43.57 16.59
N PHE A 4 -12.42 -42.93 15.55
CA PHE A 4 -13.49 -41.95 15.70
C PHE A 4 -14.82 -42.56 15.26
N ALA A 5 -15.82 -42.55 16.14
CA ALA A 5 -17.19 -42.90 15.79
C ALA A 5 -17.91 -41.56 15.41
N VAL A 6 -18.27 -41.44 14.14
CA VAL A 6 -18.92 -40.21 13.62
C VAL A 6 -20.36 -40.54 13.26
N VAL A 7 -21.29 -39.72 13.76
CA VAL A 7 -22.71 -39.77 13.39
C VAL A 7 -23.06 -38.52 12.61
N LEU A 8 -23.39 -38.66 11.35
CA LEU A 8 -23.89 -37.55 10.52
C LEU A 8 -25.30 -37.18 10.99
N LYS A 9 -25.46 -36.01 11.63
CA LYS A 9 -26.75 -35.54 12.16
C LYS A 9 -27.63 -34.81 11.15
N GLU A 10 -27.00 -34.12 10.22
CA GLU A 10 -27.70 -33.30 9.25
C GLU A 10 -26.83 -33.12 7.99
N LEU A 11 -27.46 -33.22 6.83
CA LEU A 11 -26.89 -32.90 5.52
C LEU A 11 -27.75 -31.79 4.91
N ARG A 12 -27.13 -30.63 4.61
CA ARG A 12 -27.81 -29.51 3.97
C ARG A 12 -27.24 -29.29 2.59
N GLU A 13 -28.12 -29.11 1.61
CA GLU A 13 -27.75 -28.70 0.27
C GLU A 13 -27.91 -27.16 0.15
N LYS A 14 -26.92 -26.49 -0.45
CA LYS A 14 -27.01 -25.06 -0.74
C LYS A 14 -27.74 -24.85 -2.07
N ILE A 15 -29.00 -24.46 -1.99
CA ILE A 15 -29.80 -24.09 -3.17
C ILE A 15 -29.52 -22.62 -3.48
N LEU A 16 -28.93 -22.35 -4.65
CA LEU A 16 -28.70 -20.99 -5.12
C LEU A 16 -29.94 -20.50 -5.88
N PRO A 17 -30.32 -19.21 -5.70
CA PRO A 17 -31.39 -18.61 -6.50
C PRO A 17 -30.97 -18.54 -7.97
N ALA A 18 -31.96 -18.52 -8.87
CA ALA A 18 -31.73 -18.27 -10.27
C ALA A 18 -31.16 -16.86 -10.47
N ALA A 19 -30.18 -16.73 -11.36
CA ALA A 19 -29.63 -15.42 -11.73
C ALA A 19 -30.55 -14.78 -12.77
N ASP A 20 -31.59 -14.10 -12.28
CA ASP A 20 -32.63 -13.39 -13.06
C ASP A 20 -32.76 -11.92 -12.59
N ASP A 21 -33.71 -11.20 -13.13
CA ASP A 21 -33.95 -9.78 -12.81
C ASP A 21 -34.37 -9.59 -11.33
N ALA A 22 -35.10 -10.55 -10.76
CA ALA A 22 -35.46 -10.51 -9.36
C ALA A 22 -34.23 -10.69 -8.45
N PHE A 23 -33.30 -11.54 -8.85
CA PHE A 23 -32.00 -11.65 -8.17
C PHE A 23 -31.22 -10.35 -8.21
N ALA A 24 -31.15 -9.68 -9.39
CA ALA A 24 -30.44 -8.42 -9.54
C ALA A 24 -31.04 -7.31 -8.66
N GLN A 25 -32.35 -7.19 -8.59
CA GLN A 25 -33.07 -6.24 -7.73
C GLN A 25 -32.84 -6.49 -6.23
N ASN A 26 -32.62 -7.73 -5.82
CA ASN A 26 -32.27 -8.08 -4.44
C ASN A 26 -30.79 -7.78 -4.09
N MET A 27 -29.92 -7.67 -5.09
CA MET A 27 -28.49 -7.36 -4.88
C MET A 27 -28.19 -5.86 -4.76
N GLY A 28 -29.12 -5.01 -5.18
CA GLY A 28 -28.98 -3.55 -5.11
C GLY A 28 -29.97 -2.84 -6.03
N GLU A 29 -29.76 -1.56 -6.29
CA GLU A 29 -30.63 -0.72 -7.15
C GLU A 29 -30.39 -1.01 -8.66
N TYR A 30 -30.54 -2.26 -9.07
CA TYR A 30 -30.40 -2.67 -10.48
C TYR A 30 -31.77 -2.92 -11.10
N ALA A 31 -32.01 -2.37 -12.28
CA ALA A 31 -33.27 -2.54 -13.00
C ALA A 31 -33.45 -3.99 -13.50
N ASP A 32 -32.39 -4.63 -13.94
CA ASP A 32 -32.38 -5.97 -14.51
C ASP A 32 -31.01 -6.65 -14.30
N LEU A 33 -30.93 -7.94 -14.63
CA LEU A 33 -29.68 -8.70 -14.57
C LEU A 33 -28.59 -8.16 -15.50
N ALA A 34 -28.97 -7.55 -16.62
CA ALA A 34 -28.01 -6.96 -17.54
C ALA A 34 -27.34 -5.71 -16.96
N ALA A 35 -28.08 -4.90 -16.17
CA ALA A 35 -27.50 -3.77 -15.44
C ALA A 35 -26.52 -4.23 -14.37
N LEU A 36 -26.85 -5.24 -13.59
CA LEU A 36 -25.94 -5.84 -12.59
C LEU A 36 -24.67 -6.38 -13.26
N LYS A 37 -24.81 -7.10 -14.38
CA LYS A 37 -23.64 -7.62 -15.11
C LYS A 37 -22.74 -6.52 -15.65
N ARG A 38 -23.32 -5.43 -16.19
CA ARG A 38 -22.53 -4.29 -16.68
C ARG A 38 -21.75 -3.60 -15.55
N ASP A 39 -22.37 -3.43 -14.40
CA ASP A 39 -21.70 -2.84 -13.23
C ASP A 39 -20.55 -3.72 -12.73
N ILE A 40 -20.79 -5.04 -12.64
CA ILE A 40 -19.72 -5.99 -12.27
C ILE A 40 -18.59 -5.97 -13.30
N ASP A 41 -18.89 -6.00 -14.61
CA ASP A 41 -17.88 -5.95 -15.68
C ASP A 41 -17.06 -4.65 -15.60
N ALA A 42 -17.73 -3.50 -15.40
CA ALA A 42 -17.04 -2.21 -15.26
C ALA A 42 -16.10 -2.19 -14.05
N ARG A 43 -16.56 -2.69 -12.89
CA ARG A 43 -15.70 -2.79 -11.68
C ARG A 43 -14.54 -3.76 -11.86
N LEU A 44 -14.77 -4.91 -12.48
CA LEU A 44 -13.70 -5.88 -12.75
C LEU A 44 -12.66 -5.31 -13.71
N ARG A 45 -13.08 -4.58 -14.74
CA ARG A 45 -12.17 -3.90 -15.68
C ARG A 45 -11.40 -2.77 -14.99
N GLY A 46 -12.07 -1.95 -14.16
CA GLY A 46 -11.41 -0.94 -13.35
C GLY A 46 -10.31 -1.56 -12.50
N ASN A 47 -10.66 -2.52 -11.65
CA ASN A 47 -9.69 -3.19 -10.78
C ASN A 47 -8.53 -3.84 -11.56
N ALA A 48 -8.80 -4.40 -12.76
CA ALA A 48 -7.75 -5.00 -13.58
C ALA A 48 -6.80 -3.95 -14.16
N LEU A 49 -7.31 -2.77 -14.54
CA LEU A 49 -6.48 -1.65 -15.01
C LEU A 49 -5.64 -1.07 -13.88
N ASP A 50 -6.20 -0.90 -12.69
CA ASP A 50 -5.49 -0.41 -11.51
C ASP A 50 -4.36 -1.37 -11.12
N HIS A 51 -4.66 -2.67 -11.11
CA HIS A 51 -3.64 -3.70 -10.86
C HIS A 51 -2.53 -3.67 -11.92
N ALA A 52 -2.90 -3.58 -13.20
CA ALA A 52 -1.92 -3.49 -14.29
C ALA A 52 -1.03 -2.24 -14.17
N ARG A 53 -1.61 -1.10 -13.75
CA ARG A 53 -0.85 0.13 -13.52
C ARG A 53 0.14 -0.02 -12.37
N HIS A 54 -0.28 -0.59 -11.24
CA HIS A 54 0.62 -0.82 -10.11
C HIS A 54 1.77 -1.76 -10.50
N GLU A 55 1.46 -2.89 -11.15
CA GLU A 55 2.51 -3.81 -11.63
C GLU A 55 3.48 -3.14 -12.61
N PHE A 56 2.96 -2.25 -13.43
CA PHE A 56 3.77 -1.52 -14.40
C PHE A 56 4.65 -0.47 -13.70
N ALA A 57 4.10 0.26 -12.73
CA ALA A 57 4.85 1.20 -11.90
C ALA A 57 6.00 0.50 -11.17
N ASP A 58 5.74 -0.68 -10.57
CA ASP A 58 6.77 -1.48 -9.91
C ASP A 58 7.90 -1.86 -10.88
N LYS A 59 7.57 -2.29 -12.11
CA LYS A 59 8.57 -2.63 -13.13
C LYS A 59 9.41 -1.43 -13.55
N ILE A 60 8.81 -0.24 -13.66
CA ILE A 60 9.55 1.00 -13.96
C ILE A 60 10.50 1.35 -12.81
N ILE A 61 10.04 1.25 -11.57
CA ILE A 61 10.87 1.48 -10.37
C ILE A 61 12.05 0.51 -10.34
N GLU A 62 11.78 -0.79 -10.51
CA GLU A 62 12.81 -1.83 -10.54
C GLU A 62 13.84 -1.57 -11.65
N TYR A 63 13.39 -1.19 -12.84
CA TYR A 63 14.27 -0.83 -13.94
C TYR A 63 15.15 0.38 -13.59
N ALA A 64 14.57 1.41 -12.98
CA ALA A 64 15.32 2.58 -12.55
C ALA A 64 16.38 2.24 -11.51
N VAL A 65 16.04 1.41 -10.51
CA VAL A 65 16.96 0.96 -9.45
C VAL A 65 18.08 0.10 -10.03
N ALA A 66 17.75 -0.83 -10.94
CA ALA A 66 18.73 -1.73 -11.55
C ALA A 66 19.77 -0.99 -12.42
N ASN A 67 19.41 0.16 -12.98
CA ASN A 67 20.28 0.98 -13.81
C ASN A 67 20.94 2.15 -13.05
N ALA A 68 20.64 2.32 -11.76
CA ALA A 68 21.24 3.37 -10.94
C ALA A 68 22.54 2.89 -10.29
N THR A 69 23.53 3.79 -10.22
CA THR A 69 24.72 3.59 -9.39
C THR A 69 24.48 4.25 -8.04
N ILE A 70 24.42 3.43 -6.99
CA ILE A 70 24.04 3.88 -5.64
C ILE A 70 25.15 3.51 -4.67
N ASP A 71 25.70 4.51 -3.99
CA ASP A 71 26.49 4.29 -2.79
C ASP A 71 25.53 4.28 -1.59
N LEU A 72 25.33 3.11 -0.99
CA LEU A 72 24.33 2.88 0.04
C LEU A 72 25.01 2.77 1.41
N PRO A 73 24.96 3.82 2.26
CA PRO A 73 25.49 3.78 3.60
C PRO A 73 24.73 2.79 4.49
N ASP A 74 25.46 1.94 5.24
CA ASP A 74 24.84 0.97 6.17
C ASP A 74 23.89 1.63 7.17
N VAL A 75 24.18 2.84 7.62
CA VAL A 75 23.32 3.57 8.57
C VAL A 75 21.90 3.79 8.06
N LEU A 76 21.72 4.01 6.74
CA LEU A 76 20.38 4.15 6.15
C LEU A 76 19.64 2.83 6.09
N VAL A 77 20.37 1.75 5.82
CA VAL A 77 19.82 0.39 5.83
C VAL A 77 19.38 0.00 7.23
N ASP A 78 20.23 0.25 8.23
CA ASP A 78 19.94 -0.06 9.62
C ASP A 78 18.70 0.72 10.11
N GLN A 79 18.57 2.01 9.76
CA GLN A 79 17.37 2.79 10.05
C GLN A 79 16.11 2.21 9.39
N GLU A 80 16.22 1.76 8.16
CA GLU A 80 15.08 1.15 7.46
C GLU A 80 14.71 -0.22 8.04
N VAL A 81 15.68 -0.99 8.55
CA VAL A 81 15.42 -2.24 9.30
C VAL A 81 14.58 -1.94 10.54
N GLU A 82 14.90 -0.89 11.30
CA GLU A 82 14.11 -0.47 12.47
C GLU A 82 12.68 -0.08 12.07
N VAL A 83 12.52 0.69 10.98
CA VAL A 83 11.18 1.04 10.47
C VAL A 83 10.39 -0.22 10.10
N MET A 84 11.01 -1.17 9.41
CA MET A 84 10.37 -2.43 9.05
C MET A 84 10.02 -3.28 10.28
N HIS A 85 10.85 -3.23 11.32
CA HIS A 85 10.58 -3.90 12.58
C HIS A 85 9.37 -3.31 13.30
N ASP A 86 9.24 -1.98 13.35
CA ASP A 86 8.08 -1.30 13.93
C ASP A 86 6.79 -1.55 13.13
N GLU A 87 6.87 -1.56 11.80
CA GLU A 87 5.76 -1.96 10.93
C GLU A 87 5.30 -3.39 11.24
N PHE A 88 6.26 -4.31 11.38
CA PHE A 88 6.00 -5.71 11.71
C PHE A 88 5.36 -5.86 13.09
N ARG A 89 5.89 -5.18 14.10
CA ARG A 89 5.32 -5.14 15.47
C ARG A 89 3.87 -4.63 15.44
N SER A 90 3.61 -3.57 14.70
CA SER A 90 2.26 -3.01 14.53
C SER A 90 1.31 -3.99 13.83
N GLN A 91 1.81 -4.77 12.87
CA GLN A 91 1.03 -5.80 12.20
C GLN A 91 0.68 -6.96 13.13
N LEU A 92 1.64 -7.43 13.94
CA LEU A 92 1.41 -8.46 14.97
C LEU A 92 0.36 -7.99 15.99
N ALA A 93 0.48 -6.74 16.46
CA ALA A 93 -0.45 -6.17 17.42
C ALA A 93 -1.89 -6.13 16.88
N ARG A 94 -2.08 -5.80 15.60
CA ARG A 94 -3.41 -5.87 14.95
C ARG A 94 -4.00 -7.28 14.89
N GLN A 95 -3.15 -8.30 14.88
CA GLN A 95 -3.56 -9.72 14.94
C GLN A 95 -3.70 -10.23 16.40
N GLY A 96 -3.47 -9.37 17.40
CA GLY A 96 -3.50 -9.76 18.81
C GLY A 96 -2.31 -10.61 19.26
N ILE A 97 -1.21 -10.60 18.49
CA ILE A 97 -0.01 -11.38 18.76
C ILE A 97 1.06 -10.45 19.33
N GLY A 98 1.60 -10.79 20.51
CA GLY A 98 2.77 -10.11 21.06
C GLY A 98 4.05 -10.56 20.36
N GLU A 99 4.99 -9.63 20.14
CA GLU A 99 6.27 -9.91 19.49
C GLU A 99 7.06 -11.04 20.16
N GLU A 100 7.15 -11.02 21.51
CA GLU A 100 7.82 -12.12 22.24
C GLU A 100 7.17 -13.49 22.01
N ALA A 101 5.84 -13.53 21.85
CA ALA A 101 5.13 -14.78 21.57
C ALA A 101 5.46 -15.28 20.16
N TYR A 102 5.56 -14.36 19.20
CA TYR A 102 5.99 -14.67 17.83
C TYR A 102 7.42 -15.20 17.80
N LEU A 103 8.38 -14.49 18.41
CA LEU A 103 9.79 -14.89 18.45
C LEU A 103 9.96 -16.26 19.11
N ARG A 104 9.27 -16.54 20.22
CA ARG A 104 9.26 -17.86 20.86
C ARG A 104 8.67 -18.95 19.98
N ALA A 105 7.55 -18.67 19.29
CA ALA A 105 6.90 -19.65 18.43
C ALA A 105 7.72 -20.00 17.19
N THR A 106 8.48 -19.02 16.66
CA THR A 106 9.34 -19.21 15.49
C THR A 106 10.78 -19.61 15.86
N ASN A 107 11.11 -19.65 17.16
CA ASN A 107 12.47 -19.91 17.69
C ASN A 107 13.51 -18.95 17.09
N LYS A 108 13.16 -17.68 16.95
CA LYS A 108 14.02 -16.62 16.42
C LYS A 108 14.35 -15.59 17.51
N SER A 109 15.52 -15.00 17.40
CA SER A 109 15.91 -13.81 18.13
C SER A 109 15.64 -12.54 17.31
N GLU A 110 15.57 -11.39 17.98
CA GLU A 110 15.42 -10.09 17.32
C GLU A 110 16.56 -9.80 16.31
N PRO A 111 17.86 -10.08 16.59
CA PRO A 111 18.93 -9.92 15.59
C PRO A 111 18.76 -10.80 14.35
N GLU A 112 18.20 -12.01 14.50
CA GLU A 112 17.91 -12.87 13.34
C GLU A 112 16.77 -12.32 12.52
N LEU A 113 15.75 -11.73 13.16
CA LEU A 113 14.65 -11.05 12.48
C LEU A 113 15.16 -9.82 11.71
N HIS A 114 16.04 -9.00 12.32
CA HIS A 114 16.68 -7.87 11.64
C HIS A 114 17.53 -8.32 10.45
N ALA A 115 18.26 -9.43 10.57
CA ALA A 115 19.03 -10.00 9.45
C ALA A 115 18.13 -10.45 8.30
N GLU A 116 16.93 -10.95 8.59
CA GLU A 116 15.92 -11.29 7.56
C GLU A 116 15.35 -10.05 6.88
N PHE A 117 15.17 -8.94 7.59
CA PHE A 117 14.67 -7.70 7.01
C PHE A 117 15.72 -6.97 6.16
N ARG A 118 17.02 -7.12 6.47
CA ARG A 118 18.10 -6.35 5.85
C ARG A 118 18.09 -6.35 4.32
N PRO A 119 17.94 -7.47 3.59
CA PRO A 119 17.92 -7.45 2.13
C PRO A 119 16.77 -6.62 1.57
N ARG A 120 15.61 -6.69 2.23
CA ARG A 120 14.42 -5.91 1.85
C ARG A 120 14.58 -4.44 2.21
N ALA A 121 15.19 -4.12 3.35
CA ALA A 121 15.51 -2.77 3.76
C ALA A 121 16.51 -2.10 2.79
N GLU A 122 17.57 -2.82 2.36
CA GLU A 122 18.49 -2.35 1.35
C GLU A 122 17.78 -1.98 0.04
N HIS A 123 16.92 -2.87 -0.44
CA HIS A 123 16.14 -2.62 -1.65
C HIS A 123 15.23 -1.40 -1.49
N ARG A 124 14.48 -1.32 -0.39
CA ARG A 124 13.56 -0.21 -0.09
C ARG A 124 14.31 1.13 0.02
N THR A 125 15.47 1.14 0.65
CA THR A 125 16.33 2.32 0.72
C THR A 125 16.84 2.75 -0.66
N LYS A 126 17.26 1.79 -1.51
CA LYS A 126 17.65 2.10 -2.90
C LYS A 126 16.52 2.73 -3.69
N VAL A 127 15.31 2.18 -3.60
CA VAL A 127 14.12 2.77 -4.25
C VAL A 127 13.90 4.20 -3.79
N LEU A 128 13.95 4.46 -2.48
CA LEU A 128 13.75 5.80 -1.92
C LEU A 128 14.80 6.80 -2.45
N LEU A 129 16.06 6.41 -2.48
CA LEU A 129 17.16 7.26 -2.97
C LEU A 129 17.04 7.55 -4.47
N VAL A 130 16.70 6.53 -5.28
CA VAL A 130 16.53 6.69 -6.74
C VAL A 130 15.36 7.62 -7.04
N LEU A 131 14.19 7.40 -6.43
CA LEU A 131 13.02 8.24 -6.66
C LEU A 131 13.27 9.68 -6.19
N SER A 132 13.93 9.87 -5.05
CA SER A 132 14.32 11.20 -4.58
C SER A 132 15.24 11.90 -5.58
N LYS A 133 16.24 11.18 -6.09
CA LYS A 133 17.18 11.75 -7.08
C LYS A 133 16.50 12.10 -8.40
N ILE A 134 15.58 11.25 -8.87
CA ILE A 134 14.77 11.54 -10.06
C ILE A 134 13.94 12.81 -9.83
N ALA A 135 13.29 12.92 -8.66
CA ALA A 135 12.51 14.10 -8.30
C ALA A 135 13.35 15.38 -8.36
N ASP A 136 14.58 15.34 -7.85
CA ASP A 136 15.50 16.49 -7.87
C ASP A 136 15.90 16.87 -9.29
N VAL A 137 16.23 15.89 -10.13
CA VAL A 137 16.66 16.13 -11.52
C VAL A 137 15.52 16.63 -12.39
N GLU A 138 14.32 16.09 -12.19
CA GLU A 138 13.12 16.50 -12.96
C GLU A 138 12.46 17.77 -12.39
N GLY A 139 12.92 18.30 -11.24
CA GLY A 139 12.35 19.47 -10.59
C GLY A 139 10.92 19.25 -10.11
N ILE A 140 10.62 18.05 -9.64
CA ILE A 140 9.30 17.70 -9.13
C ILE A 140 9.18 18.16 -7.67
N ASP A 141 8.37 19.17 -7.46
CA ASP A 141 8.03 19.70 -6.14
C ASP A 141 6.53 19.58 -5.87
N ILE A 142 6.17 19.41 -4.60
CA ILE A 142 4.78 19.31 -4.16
C ILE A 142 4.37 20.69 -3.59
N PRO A 143 3.31 21.30 -4.14
CA PRO A 143 2.79 22.55 -3.61
C PRO A 143 2.31 22.38 -2.16
N GLU A 144 2.54 23.41 -1.33
CA GLU A 144 2.11 23.40 0.08
C GLU A 144 0.61 23.17 0.24
N ALA A 145 -0.20 23.62 -0.73
CA ALA A 145 -1.64 23.41 -0.74
C ALA A 145 -2.03 21.92 -0.82
N GLU A 146 -1.24 21.10 -1.53
CA GLU A 146 -1.48 19.65 -1.60
C GLU A 146 -1.12 18.96 -0.28
N ILE A 147 -0.05 19.40 0.38
CA ILE A 147 0.33 18.93 1.72
C ILE A 147 -0.77 19.27 2.73
N GLU A 148 -1.27 20.51 2.71
CA GLU A 148 -2.35 20.93 3.60
C GLU A 148 -3.63 20.12 3.37
N ALA A 149 -4.00 19.83 2.13
CA ALA A 149 -5.15 18.98 1.81
C ALA A 149 -5.02 17.57 2.44
N GLN A 150 -3.81 16.99 2.47
CA GLN A 150 -3.56 15.71 3.14
C GLN A 150 -3.63 15.83 4.66
N VAL A 151 -3.16 16.93 5.23
CA VAL A 151 -3.32 17.20 6.68
C VAL A 151 -4.79 17.32 7.04
N ASP A 152 -5.60 18.00 6.22
CA ASP A 152 -7.06 18.10 6.43
C ASP A 152 -7.75 16.73 6.31
N GLN A 153 -7.32 15.87 5.40
CA GLN A 153 -7.79 14.49 5.34
C GLN A 153 -7.44 13.72 6.61
N ALA A 154 -6.23 13.90 7.15
CA ALA A 154 -5.84 13.28 8.42
C ALA A 154 -6.75 13.74 9.57
N ARG A 155 -7.04 15.05 9.66
CA ARG A 155 -7.99 15.60 10.66
C ARG A 155 -9.38 15.01 10.54
N ALA A 156 -9.87 14.77 9.33
CA ALA A 156 -11.19 14.20 9.10
C ALA A 156 -11.24 12.69 9.43
N ARG A 157 -10.14 11.98 9.23
CA ARG A 157 -10.07 10.52 9.32
C ARG A 157 -9.71 10.00 10.70
N TYR A 158 -8.73 10.64 11.36
CA TYR A 158 -8.22 10.20 12.65
C TYR A 158 -8.92 10.94 13.80
N GLN A 159 -9.27 10.21 14.85
CA GLN A 159 -9.86 10.78 16.06
C GLN A 159 -8.83 10.95 17.20
N ASP A 160 -7.67 10.32 17.06
CA ASP A 160 -6.60 10.41 18.06
C ASP A 160 -5.86 11.73 17.95
N PRO A 161 -5.87 12.59 19.01
CA PRO A 161 -5.22 13.90 18.98
C PRO A 161 -3.71 13.85 18.73
N LYS A 162 -3.04 12.77 19.15
CA LYS A 162 -1.59 12.62 18.97
C LYS A 162 -1.26 12.40 17.49
N THR A 163 -2.00 11.51 16.83
CA THR A 163 -1.87 11.25 15.41
C THR A 163 -2.11 12.51 14.58
N ILE A 164 -3.17 13.28 14.90
CA ILE A 164 -3.47 14.54 14.22
C ILE A 164 -2.30 15.54 14.42
N LYS A 165 -1.84 15.72 15.66
CA LYS A 165 -0.73 16.62 15.99
C LYS A 165 0.57 16.23 15.26
N TYR A 166 0.83 14.93 15.08
CA TYR A 166 1.97 14.48 14.28
C TYR A 166 1.88 14.99 12.85
N PHE A 167 0.75 14.78 12.14
CA PHE A 167 0.59 15.22 10.75
C PHE A 167 0.61 16.76 10.60
N GLU A 168 0.22 17.50 11.63
CA GLU A 168 0.32 18.96 11.67
C GLU A 168 1.76 19.45 11.93
N SER A 169 2.63 18.61 12.50
CA SER A 169 4.02 18.96 12.76
C SER A 169 4.84 19.09 11.47
N GLU A 170 5.95 19.82 11.54
CA GLU A 170 6.90 19.92 10.42
C GLU A 170 7.37 18.55 9.94
N ARG A 171 7.61 17.61 10.85
CA ARG A 171 8.00 16.24 10.53
C ARG A 171 6.93 15.48 9.76
N GLY A 172 5.67 15.58 10.21
CA GLY A 172 4.53 14.96 9.53
C GLY A 172 4.28 15.57 8.15
N ARG A 173 4.38 16.90 8.02
CA ARG A 173 4.26 17.59 6.73
C ARG A 173 5.40 17.19 5.76
N ASN A 174 6.62 17.06 6.25
CA ASN A 174 7.75 16.58 5.45
C ASN A 174 7.56 15.12 5.01
N PHE A 175 6.99 14.26 5.87
CA PHE A 175 6.63 12.88 5.52
C PHE A 175 5.58 12.86 4.39
N ILE A 176 4.50 13.65 4.52
CA ILE A 176 3.45 13.78 3.51
C ILE A 176 4.06 14.27 2.19
N GLY A 177 4.82 15.38 2.21
CA GLY A 177 5.44 15.95 1.03
C GLY A 177 6.37 14.97 0.32
N SER A 178 7.19 14.22 1.07
CA SER A 178 8.07 13.19 0.53
C SER A 178 7.30 12.03 -0.11
N THR A 179 6.17 11.64 0.49
CA THR A 179 5.32 10.57 -0.03
C THR A 179 4.65 10.99 -1.33
N LEU A 180 4.01 12.16 -1.35
CA LEU A 180 3.41 12.72 -2.56
C LEU A 180 4.43 12.90 -3.70
N ARG A 181 5.63 13.39 -3.34
CA ARG A 181 6.71 13.59 -4.31
C ARG A 181 7.12 12.27 -4.98
N ARG A 182 7.23 11.18 -4.21
CA ARG A 182 7.53 9.84 -4.76
C ARG A 182 6.43 9.35 -5.70
N THR A 183 5.17 9.47 -5.30
CA THR A 183 4.03 9.11 -6.15
C THR A 183 4.06 9.89 -7.45
N ARG A 184 4.28 11.22 -7.39
CA ARG A 184 4.37 12.09 -8.57
C ARG A 184 5.52 11.70 -9.50
N VAL A 185 6.67 11.27 -8.97
CA VAL A 185 7.80 10.77 -9.78
C VAL A 185 7.37 9.53 -10.56
N VAL A 186 6.71 8.58 -9.90
CA VAL A 186 6.26 7.34 -10.56
C VAL A 186 5.25 7.66 -11.66
N GLU A 187 4.29 8.58 -11.41
CA GLU A 187 3.36 9.07 -12.42
C GLU A 187 4.07 9.63 -13.66
N VAL A 188 5.00 10.54 -13.44
CA VAL A 188 5.77 11.17 -14.53
C VAL A 188 6.53 10.12 -15.34
N LEU A 189 7.11 9.12 -14.70
CA LEU A 189 7.83 8.04 -15.39
C LEU A 189 6.89 7.16 -16.22
N VAL A 190 5.75 6.78 -15.66
CA VAL A 190 4.72 5.97 -16.35
C VAL A 190 4.15 6.73 -17.53
N ASP A 191 3.77 7.99 -17.34
CA ASP A 191 3.19 8.83 -18.39
C ASP A 191 4.18 9.08 -19.53
N ARG A 192 5.45 9.33 -19.20
CA ARG A 192 6.52 9.49 -20.21
C ARG A 192 6.70 8.20 -21.03
N TRP A 193 6.65 7.04 -20.37
CA TRP A 193 6.73 5.78 -21.08
C TRP A 193 5.51 5.54 -21.97
N LEU A 194 4.30 5.78 -21.48
CA LEU A 194 3.06 5.67 -22.26
C LEU A 194 3.05 6.62 -23.47
N ALA A 195 3.53 7.85 -23.28
CA ALA A 195 3.65 8.82 -24.37
C ALA A 195 4.61 8.35 -25.48
N ALA A 196 5.65 7.59 -25.12
CA ALA A 196 6.59 7.00 -26.07
C ALA A 196 6.06 5.70 -26.73
N HIS A 197 4.98 5.11 -26.19
CA HIS A 197 4.41 3.84 -26.65
C HIS A 197 2.89 3.97 -26.85
N PRO A 198 2.43 4.75 -27.85
CA PRO A 198 1.01 5.05 -28.05
C PRO A 198 0.16 3.83 -28.46
N GLU A 199 0.78 2.70 -28.78
CA GLU A 199 0.12 1.41 -29.03
C GLU A 199 -0.41 0.74 -27.77
N HIS A 200 0.04 1.16 -26.60
CA HIS A 200 -0.45 0.66 -25.31
C HIS A 200 -1.75 1.35 -24.90
N PRO A 201 -2.69 0.62 -24.25
CA PRO A 201 -3.89 1.24 -23.72
C PRO A 201 -3.54 2.26 -22.64
N ALA A 202 -4.36 3.32 -22.55
CA ALA A 202 -4.24 4.27 -21.44
C ALA A 202 -4.48 3.55 -20.09
N LEU A 203 -3.70 3.90 -19.10
CA LEU A 203 -3.85 3.43 -17.73
C LEU A 203 -4.41 4.57 -16.86
N PRO A 204 -5.19 4.26 -15.82
CA PRO A 204 -5.64 5.27 -14.85
C PRO A 204 -4.45 5.89 -14.12
N HIS A 205 -4.58 7.10 -13.59
CA HIS A 205 -3.53 7.70 -12.77
C HIS A 205 -3.47 7.05 -11.38
N LEU A 206 -2.26 6.83 -10.85
CA LEU A 206 -2.06 6.29 -9.49
C LEU A 206 -2.56 7.27 -8.42
N GLU A 207 -2.54 8.58 -8.71
CA GLU A 207 -3.02 9.61 -7.78
C GLU A 207 -4.53 9.52 -7.54
N ASP A 208 -5.30 8.99 -8.50
CA ASP A 208 -6.75 8.85 -8.36
C ASP A 208 -7.13 7.73 -7.36
N ASP A 209 -6.29 6.70 -7.23
CA ASP A 209 -6.52 5.54 -6.37
C ASP A 209 -5.45 5.37 -5.28
N ALA A 210 -4.42 6.22 -5.27
CA ALA A 210 -3.37 6.14 -4.26
C ALA A 210 -3.97 6.29 -2.85
N PRO A 211 -3.63 5.41 -1.91
CA PRO A 211 -3.97 5.65 -0.51
C PRO A 211 -3.43 7.02 -0.13
N SER A 212 -4.25 7.81 0.55
CA SER A 212 -3.83 9.12 1.05
C SER A 212 -2.43 9.00 1.67
N ALA A 213 -1.58 10.03 1.48
CA ALA A 213 -0.24 10.02 2.06
C ALA A 213 -0.22 9.75 3.57
N VAL A 214 -1.34 10.06 4.25
CA VAL A 214 -1.52 9.76 5.68
C VAL A 214 -1.78 8.27 5.96
N ASP A 215 -2.10 7.48 4.93
CA ASP A 215 -2.27 6.03 5.02
C ASP A 215 -1.04 5.25 4.56
N ALA A 216 -0.03 5.95 4.06
CA ALA A 216 1.18 5.31 3.56
C ALA A 216 1.85 4.45 4.66
N PRO A 217 2.50 3.34 4.28
CA PRO A 217 3.26 2.54 5.23
C PRO A 217 4.21 3.40 6.08
N GLY A 218 4.21 3.18 7.38
CA GLY A 218 5.00 3.96 8.35
C GLY A 218 4.36 5.26 8.85
N ALA A 219 3.28 5.77 8.24
CA ALA A 219 2.63 7.00 8.70
C ALA A 219 2.15 6.91 10.15
N GLN A 220 1.48 5.81 10.51
CA GLN A 220 1.01 5.57 11.88
C GLN A 220 2.13 5.18 12.83
N ALA A 221 3.14 4.42 12.36
CA ALA A 221 4.30 4.08 13.15
C ALA A 221 5.09 5.34 13.53
N ASN A 222 5.31 6.26 12.58
CA ASN A 222 5.95 7.55 12.84
C ASN A 222 5.14 8.41 13.81
N ALA A 223 3.81 8.42 13.73
CA ALA A 223 2.95 9.14 14.68
C ALA A 223 3.01 8.56 16.11
N ALA A 224 3.24 7.25 16.25
CA ALA A 224 3.36 6.57 17.53
C ALA A 224 4.72 6.82 18.22
N LEU A 225 5.78 7.03 17.44
CA LEU A 225 7.13 7.30 17.98
C LEU A 225 7.30 8.70 18.58
N ASP A 226 6.50 9.68 18.12
CA ASP A 226 6.52 11.07 18.60
C ASP A 226 5.54 11.31 19.78
N ALA A 227 4.91 10.28 20.30
CA ALA A 227 3.91 10.32 21.40
C ALA A 227 4.46 9.88 22.73
#